data_0ed167aa0a72c72e9430ce9d64add9c9
#
_entry.id   0ed167aa0a72c72e9430ce9d64add9c9
#
_cell.length_a   1.000
_cell.length_b   1.000
_cell.length_c   1.000
_cell.angle_alpha   90.00
_cell.angle_beta   90.00
_cell.angle_gamma   90.00
#
_symmetry.space_group_name_H-M   'P 1'
#
loop_
_entity.id
_entity.type
_entity.pdbx_description
1 polymer ?
#
loop_
_entity_poly.entity_id
_entity_poly.type
_entity_poly.pdbx_seq_one_letter_code
_entity_poly.pdbx_strand_id
1 'polypeptide(L)'
;INGGSITPKYVIDFCERYRALEVQIDASFFELTFAMALAYFQEQACDYIVIETGLGGRLDATNVLEPKVSVITSIALDHQEFLGDTLAAIAVEKAGIIKSQTPVVIGEKSEATQLVFEERAAGLKAPIYFSENNNKQLENLPLSGYQATNFRTALLALKAIGFDILPQTQIAALENLSSNTGFFGRLETWQHEPKIILDVSHNPAGIAATLPLIHEQCQGQLFILYGASKDKDAKEILDLFPKEAQIAACVFSNPRSKSVADWQQLGVQTIFADLPSAIEQVELQMQPADVLWITGSFFLLSDLPSPKKIF
;
A
#
# COMPACT_ATOMS: atom_id res chain seq x y z
N ILE A 1 -15.02 9.44 -1.31
CA ILE A 1 -15.65 9.41 -2.65
C ILE A 1 -15.18 10.63 -3.41
N ASN A 2 -14.59 10.44 -4.60
CA ASN A 2 -14.10 11.55 -5.44
C ASN A 2 -13.17 12.53 -4.68
N GLY A 3 -12.25 12.01 -3.88
CA GLY A 3 -11.33 12.78 -3.03
C GLY A 3 -11.93 13.26 -1.70
N GLY A 4 -13.22 13.13 -1.49
CA GLY A 4 -13.90 13.51 -0.24
C GLY A 4 -13.99 12.35 0.75
N SER A 5 -13.64 12.61 2.01
CA SER A 5 -13.78 11.64 3.09
C SER A 5 -15.23 11.52 3.57
N ILE A 6 -15.56 10.38 4.16
CA ILE A 6 -16.81 10.18 4.91
C ILE A 6 -16.87 11.18 6.08
N THR A 7 -18.07 11.70 6.36
CA THR A 7 -18.22 12.67 7.46
C THR A 7 -18.27 11.99 8.83
N PRO A 8 -17.72 12.62 9.89
CA PRO A 8 -17.83 12.08 11.26
C PRO A 8 -19.28 11.82 11.68
N LYS A 9 -20.21 12.67 11.24
CA LYS A 9 -21.63 12.49 11.53
C LYS A 9 -22.16 11.17 10.94
N TYR A 10 -21.80 10.85 9.67
CA TYR A 10 -22.24 9.58 9.07
C TYR A 10 -21.70 8.36 9.84
N VAL A 11 -20.43 8.42 10.26
CA VAL A 11 -19.83 7.34 11.06
C VAL A 11 -20.61 7.12 12.35
N ILE A 12 -20.93 8.22 13.07
CA ILE A 12 -21.71 8.15 14.32
C ILE A 12 -23.11 7.57 14.07
N ASP A 13 -23.83 8.10 13.07
CA ASP A 13 -25.19 7.67 12.74
C ASP A 13 -25.22 6.18 12.33
N PHE A 14 -24.22 5.70 11.60
CA PHE A 14 -24.07 4.30 11.22
C PHE A 14 -23.84 3.41 12.46
N CYS A 15 -22.89 3.77 13.30
CA CYS A 15 -22.59 3.01 14.52
C CYS A 15 -23.78 2.95 15.46
N GLU A 16 -24.52 4.04 15.64
CA GLU A 16 -25.73 4.06 16.46
C GLU A 16 -26.83 3.17 15.89
N ARG A 17 -27.05 3.24 14.56
CA ARG A 17 -28.07 2.44 13.87
C ARG A 17 -27.83 0.93 13.99
N TYR A 18 -26.58 0.50 13.89
CA TYR A 18 -26.22 -0.92 13.81
C TYR A 18 -25.62 -1.50 15.10
N ARG A 19 -25.53 -0.72 16.19
CA ARG A 19 -24.95 -1.13 17.47
C ARG A 19 -25.54 -2.45 18.02
N ALA A 20 -26.84 -2.62 17.96
CA ALA A 20 -27.49 -3.83 18.47
C ALA A 20 -27.12 -5.08 17.62
N LEU A 21 -26.99 -4.91 16.32
CA LEU A 21 -26.60 -5.98 15.40
C LEU A 21 -25.13 -6.33 15.57
N GLU A 22 -24.25 -5.33 15.68
CA GLU A 22 -22.81 -5.52 15.91
C GLU A 22 -22.56 -6.36 17.17
N VAL A 23 -23.21 -6.02 18.29
CA VAL A 23 -23.11 -6.79 19.54
C VAL A 23 -23.61 -8.24 19.37
N GLN A 24 -24.63 -8.45 18.52
CA GLN A 24 -25.19 -9.78 18.29
C GLN A 24 -24.28 -10.69 17.45
N ILE A 25 -23.59 -10.13 16.44
CA ILE A 25 -22.78 -10.89 15.49
C ILE A 25 -21.30 -10.87 15.82
N ASP A 26 -20.84 -10.06 16.78
CA ASP A 26 -19.44 -9.89 17.19
C ASP A 26 -18.54 -9.58 15.98
N ALA A 27 -18.95 -8.61 15.17
CA ALA A 27 -18.24 -8.23 13.96
C ALA A 27 -16.87 -7.62 14.28
N SER A 28 -15.86 -8.00 13.52
CA SER A 28 -14.54 -7.35 13.60
C SER A 28 -14.61 -5.88 13.16
N PHE A 29 -13.63 -5.10 13.59
CA PHE A 29 -13.51 -3.70 13.16
C PHE A 29 -13.47 -3.55 11.62
N PHE A 30 -12.78 -4.48 10.94
CA PHE A 30 -12.69 -4.47 9.48
C PHE A 30 -14.05 -4.75 8.82
N GLU A 31 -14.79 -5.75 9.29
CA GLU A 31 -16.12 -6.09 8.79
C GLU A 31 -17.12 -4.94 8.98
N LEU A 32 -17.09 -4.31 10.17
CA LEU A 32 -17.96 -3.15 10.46
C LEU A 32 -17.62 -1.97 9.55
N THR A 33 -16.34 -1.67 9.37
CA THR A 33 -15.86 -0.58 8.51
C THR A 33 -16.22 -0.85 7.04
N PHE A 34 -16.07 -2.09 6.59
CA PHE A 34 -16.44 -2.49 5.24
C PHE A 34 -17.96 -2.38 5.02
N ALA A 35 -18.78 -2.85 5.95
CA ALA A 35 -20.24 -2.71 5.87
C ALA A 35 -20.66 -1.22 5.81
N MET A 36 -20.04 -0.36 6.63
CA MET A 36 -20.26 1.07 6.61
C MET A 36 -19.87 1.69 5.25
N ALA A 37 -18.74 1.27 4.68
CA ALA A 37 -18.30 1.75 3.37
C ALA A 37 -19.30 1.37 2.27
N LEU A 38 -19.80 0.14 2.26
CA LEU A 38 -20.82 -0.30 1.28
C LEU A 38 -22.12 0.50 1.40
N ALA A 39 -22.61 0.71 2.62
CA ALA A 39 -23.81 1.51 2.86
C ALA A 39 -23.61 2.96 2.37
N TYR A 40 -22.44 3.54 2.65
CA TYR A 40 -22.11 4.89 2.22
C TYR A 40 -22.01 5.00 0.70
N PHE A 41 -21.36 4.05 0.02
CA PHE A 41 -21.26 4.03 -1.46
C PHE A 41 -22.64 3.90 -2.09
N GLN A 42 -23.53 3.09 -1.51
CA GLN A 42 -24.90 2.93 -2.00
C GLN A 42 -25.70 4.23 -1.85
N GLU A 43 -25.64 4.88 -0.69
CA GLU A 43 -26.33 6.15 -0.44
C GLU A 43 -25.84 7.29 -1.34
N GLN A 44 -24.54 7.27 -1.68
CA GLN A 44 -23.90 8.25 -2.58
C GLN A 44 -24.07 7.90 -4.06
N ALA A 45 -24.74 6.79 -4.39
CA ALA A 45 -24.99 6.31 -5.74
C ALA A 45 -23.69 6.28 -6.61
N CYS A 46 -22.61 5.71 -6.07
CA CYS A 46 -21.33 5.62 -6.76
C CYS A 46 -21.44 4.74 -8.02
N ASP A 47 -21.01 5.26 -9.17
CA ASP A 47 -20.98 4.51 -10.44
C ASP A 47 -19.92 3.41 -10.42
N TYR A 48 -18.77 3.67 -9.81
CA TYR A 48 -17.62 2.76 -9.70
C TYR A 48 -17.09 2.75 -8.27
N ILE A 49 -16.74 1.56 -7.82
CA ILE A 49 -16.19 1.33 -6.48
C ILE A 49 -14.95 0.47 -6.64
N VAL A 50 -13.83 0.91 -6.03
CA VAL A 50 -12.59 0.13 -5.91
C VAL A 50 -12.49 -0.37 -4.49
N ILE A 51 -12.44 -1.69 -4.31
CA ILE A 51 -12.34 -2.33 -3.00
C ILE A 51 -11.04 -3.09 -2.91
N GLU A 52 -10.27 -2.82 -1.87
CA GLU A 52 -9.07 -3.56 -1.52
C GLU A 52 -9.39 -4.60 -0.45
N THR A 53 -8.87 -5.84 -0.61
CA THR A 53 -8.96 -6.88 0.42
C THR A 53 -8.14 -6.49 1.66
N GLY A 54 -8.64 -6.81 2.84
CA GLY A 54 -7.89 -6.55 4.08
C GLY A 54 -6.76 -7.55 4.29
N LEU A 55 -7.03 -8.85 4.08
CA LEU A 55 -6.06 -9.92 4.27
C LEU A 55 -6.36 -11.12 3.35
N GLY A 56 -5.37 -11.54 2.58
CA GLY A 56 -5.50 -12.71 1.70
C GLY A 56 -6.49 -12.48 0.56
N GLY A 57 -7.66 -13.09 0.62
CA GLY A 57 -8.72 -12.93 -0.38
C GLY A 57 -9.88 -13.91 -0.16
N ARG A 58 -9.61 -15.21 -0.09
CA ARG A 58 -10.65 -16.26 -0.03
C ARG A 58 -11.63 -16.09 1.14
N LEU A 59 -11.11 -15.76 2.32
CA LEU A 59 -11.88 -15.57 3.55
C LEU A 59 -12.02 -14.09 3.95
N ASP A 60 -11.57 -13.18 3.09
CA ASP A 60 -11.69 -11.75 3.37
C ASP A 60 -13.15 -11.30 3.35
N ALA A 61 -13.52 -10.38 4.24
CA ALA A 61 -14.87 -9.85 4.32
C ALA A 61 -15.34 -9.21 3.01
N THR A 62 -14.42 -8.65 2.22
CA THR A 62 -14.74 -8.05 0.93
C THR A 62 -15.12 -9.09 -0.15
N ASN A 63 -14.81 -10.37 0.09
CA ASN A 63 -15.05 -11.44 -0.88
C ASN A 63 -16.52 -11.83 -1.06
N VAL A 64 -17.43 -11.18 -0.34
CA VAL A 64 -18.90 -11.30 -0.57
C VAL A 64 -19.35 -10.55 -1.83
N LEU A 65 -18.49 -9.69 -2.41
CA LEU A 65 -18.83 -8.89 -3.58
C LEU A 65 -18.72 -9.69 -4.88
N GLU A 66 -19.50 -9.27 -5.86
CA GLU A 66 -19.42 -9.70 -7.27
C GLU A 66 -18.83 -8.56 -8.12
N PRO A 67 -17.50 -8.53 -8.29
CA PRO A 67 -16.82 -7.43 -8.98
C PRO A 67 -16.99 -7.50 -10.50
N LYS A 68 -16.76 -6.40 -11.20
CA LYS A 68 -16.64 -6.36 -12.67
C LYS A 68 -15.29 -6.93 -13.14
N VAL A 69 -14.27 -6.81 -12.32
CA VAL A 69 -12.92 -7.37 -12.52
C VAL A 69 -12.29 -7.62 -11.17
N SER A 70 -11.61 -8.76 -11.02
CA SER A 70 -10.72 -9.03 -9.88
C SER A 70 -9.28 -8.68 -10.28
N VAL A 71 -8.52 -8.09 -9.36
CA VAL A 71 -7.13 -7.72 -9.60
C VAL A 71 -6.26 -8.32 -8.49
N ILE A 72 -5.21 -9.04 -8.88
CA ILE A 72 -4.18 -9.54 -7.96
C ILE A 72 -2.86 -8.91 -8.41
N THR A 73 -2.31 -8.01 -7.59
CA THR A 73 -1.15 -7.19 -7.97
C THR A 73 0.15 -7.99 -8.00
N SER A 74 0.72 -8.28 -6.84
CA SER A 74 1.93 -9.09 -6.68
C SER A 74 1.78 -10.05 -5.53
N ILE A 75 2.59 -11.11 -5.51
CA ILE A 75 2.65 -12.07 -4.41
C ILE A 75 4.03 -11.99 -3.77
N ALA A 76 4.03 -11.73 -2.47
CA ALA A 76 5.23 -11.76 -1.64
C ALA A 76 4.94 -12.53 -0.34
N LEU A 77 5.99 -12.96 0.33
CA LEU A 77 5.88 -13.55 1.65
C LEU A 77 5.51 -12.44 2.66
N ASP A 78 4.29 -12.46 3.11
CA ASP A 78 3.77 -11.60 4.18
C ASP A 78 2.61 -12.33 4.86
N HIS A 79 2.34 -12.02 6.11
CA HIS A 79 1.27 -12.63 6.89
C HIS A 79 1.29 -14.18 6.87
N GLN A 80 2.49 -14.78 6.90
CA GLN A 80 2.70 -16.22 6.72
C GLN A 80 1.95 -17.08 7.74
N GLU A 81 1.71 -16.56 8.93
CA GLU A 81 0.91 -17.19 9.98
C GLU A 81 -0.53 -17.50 9.52
N PHE A 82 -1.11 -16.68 8.63
CA PHE A 82 -2.48 -16.79 8.15
C PHE A 82 -2.58 -17.31 6.71
N LEU A 83 -1.64 -16.94 5.86
CA LEU A 83 -1.73 -17.19 4.41
C LEU A 83 -0.86 -18.35 3.94
N GLY A 84 0.02 -18.87 4.82
CA GLY A 84 0.98 -19.91 4.51
C GLY A 84 2.39 -19.38 4.21
N ASP A 85 3.33 -20.29 4.17
CA ASP A 85 4.78 -20.06 4.15
C ASP A 85 5.40 -20.12 2.75
N THR A 86 4.58 -20.28 1.71
CA THR A 86 5.03 -20.32 0.31
C THR A 86 4.26 -19.35 -0.57
N LEU A 87 4.90 -18.85 -1.63
CA LEU A 87 4.24 -18.00 -2.62
C LEU A 87 3.01 -18.68 -3.23
N ALA A 88 3.06 -19.97 -3.46
CA ALA A 88 1.93 -20.74 -3.99
C ALA A 88 0.75 -20.77 -3.00
N ALA A 89 1.00 -20.99 -1.71
CA ALA A 89 -0.05 -20.97 -0.68
C ALA A 89 -0.73 -19.60 -0.60
N ILE A 90 0.06 -18.53 -0.56
CA ILE A 90 -0.45 -17.16 -0.56
C ILE A 90 -1.25 -16.87 -1.85
N ALA A 91 -0.78 -17.36 -3.00
CA ALA A 91 -1.48 -17.22 -4.27
C ALA A 91 -2.85 -17.91 -4.26
N VAL A 92 -2.98 -19.10 -3.63
CA VAL A 92 -4.27 -19.80 -3.47
C VAL A 92 -5.25 -18.96 -2.67
N GLU A 93 -4.83 -18.37 -1.55
CA GLU A 93 -5.68 -17.51 -0.73
C GLU A 93 -6.13 -16.26 -1.51
N LYS A 94 -5.21 -15.60 -2.24
CA LYS A 94 -5.54 -14.44 -3.06
C LYS A 94 -6.39 -14.79 -4.28
N ALA A 95 -6.18 -15.97 -4.90
CA ALA A 95 -7.02 -16.47 -6.00
C ALA A 95 -8.49 -16.70 -5.59
N GLY A 96 -8.77 -16.72 -4.29
CA GLY A 96 -10.14 -16.80 -3.75
C GLY A 96 -11.06 -15.66 -4.18
N ILE A 97 -10.52 -14.50 -4.60
CA ILE A 97 -11.32 -13.37 -5.11
C ILE A 97 -11.70 -13.53 -6.59
N ILE A 98 -11.19 -14.53 -7.30
CA ILE A 98 -11.57 -14.81 -8.70
C ILE A 98 -12.99 -15.35 -8.71
N LYS A 99 -13.87 -14.72 -9.48
CA LYS A 99 -15.29 -15.04 -9.57
C LYS A 99 -15.64 -15.69 -10.90
N SER A 100 -16.73 -16.44 -10.90
CA SER A 100 -17.20 -17.16 -12.11
C SER A 100 -17.46 -16.18 -13.26
N GLN A 101 -16.88 -16.47 -14.43
CA GLN A 101 -17.04 -15.71 -15.66
C GLN A 101 -16.62 -14.23 -15.56
N THR A 102 -15.98 -13.82 -14.48
CA THR A 102 -15.52 -12.44 -14.25
C THR A 102 -14.04 -12.33 -14.61
N PRO A 103 -13.64 -11.33 -15.40
CA PRO A 103 -12.23 -11.10 -15.72
C PRO A 103 -11.36 -11.02 -14.46
N VAL A 104 -10.16 -11.60 -14.53
CA VAL A 104 -9.13 -11.42 -13.53
C VAL A 104 -7.85 -10.91 -14.18
N VAL A 105 -7.23 -9.93 -13.53
CA VAL A 105 -5.95 -9.36 -13.94
C VAL A 105 -4.89 -9.68 -12.89
N ILE A 106 -3.78 -10.25 -13.35
CA ILE A 106 -2.61 -10.57 -12.53
C ILE A 106 -1.50 -9.57 -12.87
N GLY A 107 -1.08 -8.80 -11.87
CA GLY A 107 -0.12 -7.71 -12.04
C GLY A 107 1.31 -8.19 -12.26
N GLU A 108 1.67 -9.33 -11.68
CA GLU A 108 3.01 -9.90 -11.79
C GLU A 108 2.95 -11.37 -12.17
N LYS A 109 3.59 -11.71 -13.29
CA LYS A 109 3.72 -13.09 -13.74
C LYS A 109 4.95 -13.73 -13.07
N SER A 110 4.72 -14.79 -12.30
CA SER A 110 5.75 -15.56 -11.61
C SER A 110 5.53 -17.06 -11.84
N GLU A 111 6.59 -17.81 -12.12
CA GLU A 111 6.53 -19.26 -12.27
C GLU A 111 5.95 -19.96 -11.03
N ALA A 112 6.22 -19.41 -9.85
CA ALA A 112 5.75 -19.97 -8.58
C ALA A 112 4.23 -19.85 -8.36
N THR A 113 3.56 -18.90 -9.04
CA THR A 113 2.16 -18.56 -8.77
C THR A 113 1.25 -18.65 -9.99
N GLN A 114 1.83 -18.63 -11.19
CA GLN A 114 1.07 -18.57 -12.45
C GLN A 114 0.07 -19.71 -12.57
N LEU A 115 0.50 -20.94 -12.34
CA LEU A 115 -0.34 -22.13 -12.48
C LEU A 115 -1.55 -22.08 -11.54
N VAL A 116 -1.37 -21.61 -10.32
CA VAL A 116 -2.45 -21.45 -9.33
C VAL A 116 -3.56 -20.53 -9.88
N PHE A 117 -3.18 -19.41 -10.48
CA PHE A 117 -4.16 -18.47 -11.04
C PHE A 117 -4.82 -19.02 -12.30
N GLU A 118 -4.07 -19.66 -13.19
CA GLU A 118 -4.58 -20.25 -14.43
C GLU A 118 -5.59 -21.38 -14.13
N GLU A 119 -5.27 -22.30 -13.23
CA GLU A 119 -6.17 -23.38 -12.82
C GLU A 119 -7.45 -22.86 -12.16
N ARG A 120 -7.31 -21.87 -11.26
CA ARG A 120 -8.46 -21.25 -10.61
C ARG A 120 -9.36 -20.54 -11.61
N ALA A 121 -8.79 -19.74 -12.50
CA ALA A 121 -9.54 -19.04 -13.53
C ALA A 121 -10.23 -20.00 -14.51
N ALA A 122 -9.52 -21.04 -14.95
CA ALA A 122 -10.09 -22.07 -15.83
C ALA A 122 -11.29 -22.79 -15.18
N GLY A 123 -11.17 -23.18 -13.91
CA GLY A 123 -12.25 -23.83 -13.16
C GLY A 123 -13.50 -22.96 -13.01
N LEU A 124 -13.34 -21.64 -13.02
CA LEU A 124 -14.43 -20.67 -12.94
C LEU A 124 -14.84 -20.08 -14.29
N LYS A 125 -14.22 -20.51 -15.39
CA LYS A 125 -14.40 -19.93 -16.73
C LYS A 125 -14.17 -18.41 -16.74
N ALA A 126 -13.27 -17.92 -15.88
CA ALA A 126 -12.91 -16.51 -15.76
C ALA A 126 -11.84 -16.18 -16.81
N PRO A 127 -12.04 -15.15 -17.66
CA PRO A 127 -10.97 -14.64 -18.52
C PRO A 127 -9.80 -14.16 -17.65
N ILE A 128 -8.58 -14.65 -17.92
CA ILE A 128 -7.37 -14.26 -17.17
C ILE A 128 -6.44 -13.45 -18.08
N TYR A 129 -5.89 -12.37 -17.51
CA TYR A 129 -4.95 -11.47 -18.16
C TYR A 129 -3.75 -11.26 -17.27
N PHE A 130 -2.54 -11.33 -17.84
CA PHE A 130 -1.30 -11.01 -17.14
C PHE A 130 -0.76 -9.66 -17.61
N SER A 131 -0.36 -8.82 -16.65
CA SER A 131 0.31 -7.56 -16.95
C SER A 131 1.73 -7.85 -17.44
N GLU A 132 2.02 -7.54 -18.71
CA GLU A 132 3.32 -7.74 -19.32
C GLU A 132 4.16 -6.47 -19.29
N ASN A 133 5.49 -6.62 -19.22
CA ASN A 133 6.42 -5.49 -19.18
C ASN A 133 6.60 -4.77 -20.53
N ASN A 134 5.95 -5.24 -21.61
CA ASN A 134 6.20 -4.81 -23.00
C ASN A 134 5.36 -3.62 -23.47
N ASN A 135 4.77 -2.83 -22.60
CA ASN A 135 3.95 -1.70 -23.02
C ASN A 135 4.79 -0.45 -23.29
N LYS A 136 5.24 -0.28 -24.54
CA LYS A 136 6.02 0.88 -25.03
C LYS A 136 5.36 2.23 -24.75
N GLN A 137 4.03 2.28 -24.58
CA GLN A 137 3.31 3.52 -24.31
C GLN A 137 3.59 4.08 -22.89
N LEU A 138 4.10 3.25 -21.99
CA LEU A 138 4.39 3.63 -20.62
C LEU A 138 5.87 3.98 -20.38
N GLU A 139 6.74 3.79 -21.38
CA GLU A 139 8.18 4.11 -21.27
C GLU A 139 8.46 5.60 -21.03
N ASN A 140 7.50 6.47 -21.38
CA ASN A 140 7.60 7.92 -21.22
C ASN A 140 6.90 8.46 -19.96
N LEU A 141 6.31 7.60 -19.13
CA LEU A 141 5.68 8.05 -17.89
C LEU A 141 6.73 8.16 -16.77
N PRO A 142 6.60 9.14 -15.86
CA PRO A 142 7.52 9.31 -14.73
C PRO A 142 7.28 8.27 -13.63
N LEU A 143 7.19 7.00 -14.03
CA LEU A 143 6.96 5.87 -13.13
C LEU A 143 8.07 4.84 -13.32
N SER A 144 8.59 4.33 -12.20
CA SER A 144 9.61 3.29 -12.20
C SER A 144 9.23 2.13 -11.27
N GLY A 145 9.91 1.01 -11.44
CA GLY A 145 9.76 -0.16 -10.57
C GLY A 145 8.31 -0.63 -10.41
N TYR A 146 7.91 -0.89 -9.17
CA TYR A 146 6.57 -1.41 -8.84
C TYR A 146 5.43 -0.45 -9.19
N GLN A 147 5.66 0.87 -9.19
CA GLN A 147 4.63 1.85 -9.56
C GLN A 147 4.23 1.71 -11.03
N ALA A 148 5.19 1.51 -11.93
CA ALA A 148 4.91 1.25 -13.33
C ALA A 148 4.14 -0.05 -13.53
N THR A 149 4.47 -1.10 -12.77
CA THR A 149 3.74 -2.37 -12.79
C THR A 149 2.31 -2.22 -12.29
N ASN A 150 2.10 -1.52 -11.17
CA ASN A 150 0.76 -1.26 -10.63
C ASN A 150 -0.09 -0.44 -11.60
N PHE A 151 0.49 0.57 -12.23
CA PHE A 151 -0.22 1.39 -13.21
C PHE A 151 -0.63 0.60 -14.45
N ARG A 152 0.27 -0.23 -15.01
CA ARG A 152 -0.07 -1.15 -16.11
C ARG A 152 -1.19 -2.10 -15.72
N THR A 153 -1.13 -2.64 -14.52
CA THR A 153 -2.16 -3.55 -13.98
C THR A 153 -3.52 -2.85 -13.90
N ALA A 154 -3.55 -1.61 -13.43
CA ALA A 154 -4.78 -0.82 -13.38
C ALA A 154 -5.36 -0.54 -14.77
N LEU A 155 -4.52 -0.15 -15.73
CA LEU A 155 -4.97 0.06 -17.13
C LEU A 155 -5.49 -1.22 -17.76
N LEU A 156 -4.84 -2.36 -17.50
CA LEU A 156 -5.29 -3.65 -18.01
C LEU A 156 -6.62 -4.06 -17.37
N ALA A 157 -6.84 -3.78 -16.10
CA ALA A 157 -8.10 -4.02 -15.42
C ALA A 157 -9.24 -3.18 -16.00
N LEU A 158 -8.99 -1.90 -16.26
CA LEU A 158 -9.95 -1.01 -16.92
C LEU A 158 -10.28 -1.51 -18.33
N LYS A 159 -9.27 -1.92 -19.10
CA LYS A 159 -9.46 -2.49 -20.44
C LYS A 159 -10.26 -3.79 -20.41
N ALA A 160 -10.04 -4.65 -19.42
CA ALA A 160 -10.77 -5.91 -19.28
C ALA A 160 -12.28 -5.72 -19.06
N ILE A 161 -12.70 -4.55 -18.58
CA ILE A 161 -14.11 -4.18 -18.40
C ILE A 161 -14.62 -3.18 -19.44
N GLY A 162 -13.87 -3.00 -20.54
CA GLY A 162 -14.31 -2.24 -21.72
C GLY A 162 -13.91 -0.77 -21.74
N PHE A 163 -13.05 -0.29 -20.84
CA PHE A 163 -12.50 1.07 -20.90
C PHE A 163 -11.18 1.10 -21.66
N ASP A 164 -11.09 1.95 -22.66
CA ASP A 164 -9.85 2.28 -23.34
C ASP A 164 -9.47 3.72 -22.97
N ILE A 165 -8.51 3.85 -22.05
CA ILE A 165 -8.13 5.15 -21.46
C ILE A 165 -7.10 5.84 -22.35
N LEU A 166 -7.44 7.02 -22.83
CA LEU A 166 -6.57 7.81 -23.68
C LEU A 166 -5.28 8.21 -22.96
N PRO A 167 -4.12 8.28 -23.66
CA PRO A 167 -2.83 8.61 -23.05
C PRO A 167 -2.83 9.91 -22.23
N GLN A 168 -3.49 10.95 -22.72
CA GLN A 168 -3.60 12.22 -21.98
C GLN A 168 -4.35 12.07 -20.65
N THR A 169 -5.37 11.21 -20.60
CA THR A 169 -6.10 10.92 -19.36
C THR A 169 -5.27 10.09 -18.41
N GLN A 170 -4.42 9.18 -18.90
CA GLN A 170 -3.49 8.41 -18.10
C GLN A 170 -2.46 9.34 -17.42
N ILE A 171 -1.88 10.29 -18.16
CA ILE A 171 -0.94 11.27 -17.64
C ILE A 171 -1.62 12.13 -16.58
N ALA A 172 -2.78 12.71 -16.90
CA ALA A 172 -3.53 13.54 -15.97
C ALA A 172 -3.92 12.81 -14.67
N ALA A 173 -4.24 11.51 -14.76
CA ALA A 173 -4.55 10.69 -13.60
C ALA A 173 -3.33 10.51 -12.68
N LEU A 174 -2.13 10.33 -13.24
CA LEU A 174 -0.90 10.23 -12.47
C LEU A 174 -0.50 11.55 -11.82
N GLU A 175 -0.52 12.64 -12.58
CA GLU A 175 -0.18 13.99 -12.08
C GLU A 175 -1.10 14.44 -10.94
N ASN A 176 -2.35 13.99 -10.96
CA ASN A 176 -3.35 14.35 -9.96
C ASN A 176 -3.69 13.20 -8.99
N LEU A 177 -2.88 12.15 -8.91
CA LEU A 177 -3.19 10.97 -8.10
C LEU A 177 -3.48 11.33 -6.65
N SER A 178 -2.58 12.06 -6.01
CA SER A 178 -2.73 12.46 -4.60
C SER A 178 -3.93 13.39 -4.39
N SER A 179 -4.12 14.40 -5.24
CA SER A 179 -5.24 15.33 -5.12
C SER A 179 -6.61 14.69 -5.36
N ASN A 180 -6.67 13.73 -6.31
CA ASN A 180 -7.91 13.03 -6.64
C ASN A 180 -8.31 11.96 -5.63
N THR A 181 -7.34 11.37 -4.94
CA THR A 181 -7.56 10.16 -4.12
C THR A 181 -7.17 10.32 -2.66
N GLY A 182 -6.41 11.35 -2.31
CA GLY A 182 -5.76 11.48 -1.00
C GLY A 182 -4.66 10.44 -0.77
N PHE A 183 -4.23 9.74 -1.82
CA PHE A 183 -3.19 8.72 -1.74
C PHE A 183 -1.83 9.34 -1.45
N PHE A 184 -1.12 8.81 -0.47
CA PHE A 184 0.18 9.32 -0.05
C PHE A 184 1.12 8.19 0.41
N GLY A 185 2.41 8.52 0.56
CA GLY A 185 3.39 7.60 1.14
C GLY A 185 3.77 6.43 0.21
N ARG A 186 3.85 6.66 -1.10
CA ARG A 186 4.36 5.71 -2.08
C ARG A 186 5.41 6.37 -2.96
N LEU A 187 6.67 6.39 -2.50
CA LEU A 187 7.78 7.14 -3.11
C LEU A 187 7.44 8.61 -3.32
N GLU A 188 6.70 9.19 -2.40
CA GLU A 188 6.24 10.56 -2.47
C GLU A 188 7.33 11.53 -2.02
N THR A 189 7.67 12.49 -2.87
CA THR A 189 8.53 13.60 -2.45
C THR A 189 7.71 14.58 -1.62
N TRP A 190 7.87 14.52 -0.30
CA TRP A 190 7.18 15.38 0.65
C TRP A 190 7.81 16.76 0.75
N GLN A 191 9.14 16.82 0.60
CA GLN A 191 9.93 18.06 0.60
C GLN A 191 11.07 17.93 -0.42
N HIS A 192 11.40 19.04 -1.09
CA HIS A 192 12.43 19.05 -2.12
C HIS A 192 13.80 19.47 -1.61
N GLU A 193 13.88 20.38 -0.62
CA GLU A 193 15.12 20.91 -0.07
C GLU A 193 15.03 21.08 1.46
N PRO A 194 15.75 20.27 2.26
CA PRO A 194 16.43 19.04 1.83
C PRO A 194 15.40 18.01 1.35
N LYS A 195 15.84 17.06 0.50
CA LYS A 195 14.92 16.09 -0.10
C LYS A 195 14.42 15.07 0.93
N ILE A 196 13.11 15.00 1.10
CA ILE A 196 12.44 14.03 1.99
C ILE A 196 11.47 13.20 1.16
N ILE A 197 11.62 11.87 1.22
CA ILE A 197 10.76 10.91 0.51
C ILE A 197 10.01 10.07 1.53
N LEU A 198 8.71 9.97 1.34
CA LEU A 198 7.82 9.13 2.14
C LEU A 198 7.49 7.83 1.39
N ASP A 199 7.61 6.71 2.07
CA ASP A 199 7.15 5.43 1.56
C ASP A 199 6.71 4.51 2.71
N VAL A 200 5.58 3.84 2.57
CA VAL A 200 5.01 2.98 3.63
C VAL A 200 5.40 1.51 3.49
N SER A 201 6.47 1.19 2.77
CA SER A 201 7.01 -0.17 2.71
C SER A 201 7.31 -0.67 4.12
N HIS A 202 6.75 -1.83 4.48
CA HIS A 202 6.77 -2.35 5.84
C HIS A 202 7.05 -3.86 5.90
N ASN A 203 7.43 -4.44 4.77
CA ASN A 203 7.90 -5.83 4.67
C ASN A 203 9.15 -5.91 3.79
N PRO A 204 9.92 -7.01 3.86
CA PRO A 204 11.17 -7.14 3.11
C PRO A 204 11.04 -6.93 1.61
N ALA A 205 9.97 -7.48 1.00
CA ALA A 205 9.72 -7.33 -0.43
C ALA A 205 9.45 -5.87 -0.83
N GLY A 206 8.67 -5.13 -0.04
CA GLY A 206 8.41 -3.70 -0.25
C GLY A 206 9.70 -2.88 -0.15
N ILE A 207 10.50 -3.07 0.90
CA ILE A 207 11.78 -2.39 1.08
C ILE A 207 12.73 -2.71 -0.08
N ALA A 208 12.85 -3.98 -0.48
CA ALA A 208 13.71 -4.38 -1.59
C ALA A 208 13.27 -3.76 -2.92
N ALA A 209 11.97 -3.57 -3.14
CA ALA A 209 11.45 -2.91 -4.34
C ALA A 209 11.65 -1.37 -4.33
N THR A 210 11.63 -0.75 -3.14
CA THR A 210 11.69 0.70 -2.99
C THR A 210 13.14 1.21 -2.91
N LEU A 211 14.02 0.50 -2.23
CA LEU A 211 15.39 0.93 -1.95
C LEU A 211 16.19 1.32 -3.21
N PRO A 212 16.20 0.58 -4.33
CA PRO A 212 16.89 1.00 -5.54
C PRO A 212 16.41 2.35 -6.07
N LEU A 213 15.09 2.61 -5.99
CA LEU A 213 14.48 3.85 -6.46
C LEU A 213 14.82 5.05 -5.55
N ILE A 214 15.06 4.81 -4.26
CA ILE A 214 15.59 5.80 -3.33
C ILE A 214 17.06 6.11 -3.68
N HIS A 215 17.86 5.06 -3.93
CA HIS A 215 19.27 5.22 -4.30
C HIS A 215 19.46 6.04 -5.58
N GLU A 216 18.65 5.82 -6.61
CA GLU A 216 18.67 6.61 -7.85
C GLU A 216 18.44 8.10 -7.61
N GLN A 217 17.75 8.46 -6.52
CA GLN A 217 17.44 9.83 -6.17
C GLN A 217 18.41 10.47 -5.17
N CYS A 218 19.33 9.69 -4.59
CA CYS A 218 20.28 10.13 -3.57
C CYS A 218 21.69 10.25 -4.19
N GLN A 219 22.24 11.47 -4.21
CA GLN A 219 23.59 11.75 -4.68
C GLN A 219 24.59 11.94 -3.52
N GLY A 220 24.07 12.17 -2.31
CA GLY A 220 24.83 12.37 -1.08
C GLY A 220 24.64 11.24 -0.08
N GLN A 221 24.46 11.60 1.18
CA GLN A 221 24.20 10.67 2.26
C GLN A 221 22.70 10.27 2.28
N LEU A 222 22.43 8.96 2.43
CA LEU A 222 21.10 8.46 2.69
C LEU A 222 20.85 8.40 4.20
N PHE A 223 19.82 9.11 4.64
CA PHE A 223 19.25 9.03 5.99
C PHE A 223 17.95 8.22 5.92
N ILE A 224 17.76 7.33 6.89
CA ILE A 224 16.55 6.50 6.96
C ILE A 224 15.92 6.66 8.34
N LEU A 225 14.69 7.19 8.39
CA LEU A 225 13.84 7.12 9.58
C LEU A 225 12.88 5.93 9.42
N TYR A 226 13.11 4.90 10.23
CA TYR A 226 12.37 3.65 10.15
C TYR A 226 11.51 3.44 11.39
N GLY A 227 10.20 3.23 11.18
CA GLY A 227 9.27 2.88 12.26
C GLY A 227 8.47 1.63 11.94
N ALA A 228 8.44 0.67 12.85
CA ALA A 228 7.76 -0.60 12.66
C ALA A 228 6.75 -0.92 13.74
N SER A 229 5.69 -1.65 13.36
CA SER A 229 4.75 -2.25 14.31
C SER A 229 5.36 -3.45 15.02
N LYS A 230 4.86 -3.76 16.23
CA LYS A 230 5.35 -4.86 17.08
C LYS A 230 5.30 -6.24 16.42
N ASP A 231 4.29 -6.46 15.58
CA ASP A 231 4.04 -7.69 14.84
C ASP A 231 4.95 -7.90 13.62
N LYS A 232 5.78 -6.92 13.26
CA LYS A 232 6.69 -7.02 12.10
C LYS A 232 8.11 -7.38 12.53
N ASP A 233 8.78 -8.22 11.72
CA ASP A 233 10.20 -8.51 11.90
C ASP A 233 11.05 -7.33 11.40
N ALA A 234 11.30 -6.40 12.31
CA ALA A 234 12.10 -5.23 12.01
C ALA A 234 13.59 -5.55 11.77
N LYS A 235 14.08 -6.69 12.31
CA LYS A 235 15.48 -7.07 12.12
C LYS A 235 15.77 -7.43 10.67
N GLU A 236 14.90 -8.23 10.05
CA GLU A 236 15.04 -8.60 8.64
C GLU A 236 15.07 -7.35 7.73
N ILE A 237 14.26 -6.34 8.05
CA ILE A 237 14.25 -5.07 7.30
C ILE A 237 15.52 -4.26 7.55
N LEU A 238 15.98 -4.14 8.81
CA LEU A 238 17.22 -3.43 9.13
C LEU A 238 18.43 -4.04 8.41
N ASP A 239 18.45 -5.35 8.24
CA ASP A 239 19.52 -6.08 7.56
C ASP A 239 19.53 -5.80 6.02
N LEU A 240 18.44 -5.30 5.45
CA LEU A 240 18.34 -4.89 4.03
C LEU A 240 18.86 -3.47 3.78
N PHE A 241 18.92 -2.63 4.80
CA PHE A 241 19.37 -1.25 4.61
C PHE A 241 20.88 -1.18 4.33
N PRO A 242 21.33 -0.26 3.47
CA PRO A 242 22.73 -0.07 3.17
C PRO A 242 23.54 0.27 4.42
N LYS A 243 24.72 -0.30 4.55
CA LYS A 243 25.62 -0.07 5.69
C LYS A 243 26.10 1.38 5.80
N GLU A 244 26.16 2.06 4.67
CA GLU A 244 26.53 3.48 4.54
C GLU A 244 25.37 4.43 4.88
N ALA A 245 24.15 3.95 4.95
CA ALA A 245 23.01 4.77 5.35
C ALA A 245 23.05 5.10 6.84
N GLN A 246 22.63 6.31 7.18
CA GLN A 246 22.40 6.69 8.57
C GLN A 246 20.97 6.30 8.97
N ILE A 247 20.87 5.24 9.78
CA ILE A 247 19.60 4.66 10.18
C ILE A 247 19.25 5.11 11.59
N ALA A 248 18.05 5.66 11.74
CA ALA A 248 17.44 5.92 13.04
C ALA A 248 16.05 5.27 13.12
N ALA A 249 15.72 4.72 14.27
CA ALA A 249 14.38 4.25 14.56
C ALA A 249 13.50 5.40 15.05
N CYS A 250 12.21 5.32 14.73
CA CYS A 250 11.22 6.26 15.21
C CYS A 250 10.03 5.52 15.84
N VAL A 251 9.68 5.94 17.06
CA VAL A 251 8.44 5.53 17.70
C VAL A 251 7.30 6.39 17.16
N PHE A 252 6.12 5.82 17.01
CA PHE A 252 4.93 6.55 16.54
C PHE A 252 3.76 6.42 17.53
N SER A 253 2.80 7.32 17.45
CA SER A 253 1.73 7.50 18.44
C SER A 253 0.81 6.29 18.58
N ASN A 254 0.68 5.44 17.54
CA ASN A 254 -0.17 4.27 17.59
C ASN A 254 0.36 3.21 18.58
N PRO A 255 -0.50 2.57 19.42
CA PRO A 255 -0.09 1.56 20.41
C PRO A 255 0.60 0.31 19.81
N ARG A 256 0.48 0.10 18.50
CA ARG A 256 1.19 -0.98 17.77
C ARG A 256 2.67 -0.67 17.53
N SER A 257 3.14 0.56 17.79
CA SER A 257 4.54 0.93 17.60
C SER A 257 5.48 0.07 18.45
N LYS A 258 6.62 -0.33 17.87
CA LYS A 258 7.74 -0.81 18.66
C LYS A 258 8.19 0.28 19.63
N SER A 259 8.50 -0.10 20.86
CA SER A 259 8.98 0.81 21.90
C SER A 259 10.48 1.12 21.74
N VAL A 260 10.97 2.11 22.46
CA VAL A 260 12.41 2.41 22.55
C VAL A 260 13.21 1.17 22.98
N ALA A 261 12.68 0.39 23.94
CA ALA A 261 13.34 -0.82 24.41
C ALA A 261 13.44 -1.90 23.32
N ASP A 262 12.38 -2.07 22.50
CA ASP A 262 12.41 -3.00 21.38
C ASP A 262 13.50 -2.63 20.36
N TRP A 263 13.64 -1.35 20.05
CA TRP A 263 14.67 -0.85 19.14
C TRP A 263 16.09 -1.02 19.69
N GLN A 264 16.27 -0.78 21.00
CA GLN A 264 17.57 -1.02 21.67
C GLN A 264 17.98 -2.50 21.62
N GLN A 265 17.03 -3.41 21.82
CA GLN A 265 17.28 -4.87 21.70
C GLN A 265 17.69 -5.28 20.28
N LEU A 266 17.21 -4.56 19.25
CA LEU A 266 17.61 -4.75 17.86
C LEU A 266 18.97 -4.09 17.51
N GLY A 267 19.60 -3.41 18.46
CA GLY A 267 20.90 -2.77 18.28
C GLY A 267 20.86 -1.42 17.58
N VAL A 268 19.68 -0.82 17.42
CA VAL A 268 19.56 0.53 16.84
C VAL A 268 20.06 1.57 17.84
N GLN A 269 21.00 2.40 17.40
CA GLN A 269 21.68 3.36 18.28
C GLN A 269 20.94 4.68 18.41
N THR A 270 20.40 5.17 17.31
CA THR A 270 19.65 6.43 17.27
C THR A 270 18.16 6.13 17.24
N ILE A 271 17.44 6.58 18.27
CA ILE A 271 16.01 6.30 18.43
C ILE A 271 15.30 7.60 18.81
N PHE A 272 14.30 7.98 18.03
CA PHE A 272 13.47 9.14 18.28
C PHE A 272 12.12 8.73 18.90
N ALA A 273 11.64 9.54 19.82
CA ALA A 273 10.37 9.31 20.51
C ALA A 273 9.15 9.70 19.66
N ASP A 274 9.33 10.57 18.68
CA ASP A 274 8.29 11.06 17.77
C ASP A 274 8.87 11.47 16.42
N LEU A 275 8.04 11.44 15.37
CA LEU A 275 8.45 11.72 14.01
C LEU A 275 8.78 13.20 13.75
N PRO A 276 8.01 14.20 14.24
CA PRO A 276 8.34 15.60 14.02
C PRO A 276 9.74 15.98 14.52
N SER A 277 10.07 15.60 15.77
CA SER A 277 11.40 15.83 16.33
C SER A 277 12.51 15.09 15.58
N ALA A 278 12.22 13.88 15.09
CA ALA A 278 13.17 13.10 14.30
C ALA A 278 13.51 13.82 12.99
N ILE A 279 12.52 14.31 12.27
CA ILE A 279 12.70 15.05 11.01
C ILE A 279 13.57 16.29 11.26
N GLU A 280 13.20 17.13 12.23
CA GLU A 280 13.95 18.35 12.54
C GLU A 280 15.43 18.08 12.86
N GLN A 281 15.71 17.04 13.66
CA GLN A 281 17.09 16.72 14.03
C GLN A 281 17.91 16.11 12.88
N VAL A 282 17.28 15.36 11.99
CA VAL A 282 17.95 14.81 10.81
C VAL A 282 18.19 15.92 9.79
N GLU A 283 17.21 16.80 9.53
CA GLU A 283 17.36 17.93 8.60
C GLU A 283 18.55 18.84 8.95
N LEU A 284 18.82 19.06 10.24
CA LEU A 284 19.98 19.84 10.68
C LEU A 284 21.35 19.25 10.31
N GLN A 285 21.38 17.96 9.96
CA GLN A 285 22.59 17.24 9.58
C GLN A 285 22.74 17.09 8.07
N MET A 286 21.66 17.31 7.31
CA MET A 286 21.61 17.08 5.88
C MET A 286 22.29 18.17 5.06
N GLN A 287 22.89 17.77 3.97
CA GLN A 287 23.39 18.62 2.88
C GLN A 287 22.40 18.59 1.70
N PRO A 288 22.47 19.53 0.75
CA PRO A 288 21.51 19.60 -0.37
C PRO A 288 21.43 18.34 -1.25
N ALA A 289 22.51 17.54 -1.31
CA ALA A 289 22.55 16.30 -2.10
C ALA A 289 22.03 15.06 -1.35
N ASP A 290 21.74 15.21 -0.06
CA ASP A 290 21.28 14.12 0.80
C ASP A 290 19.79 13.84 0.61
N VAL A 291 19.39 12.63 1.01
CA VAL A 291 17.99 12.23 1.00
C VAL A 291 17.62 11.66 2.37
N LEU A 292 16.50 12.12 2.90
CA LEU A 292 15.85 11.49 4.03
C LEU A 292 14.69 10.61 3.51
N TRP A 293 14.78 9.30 3.77
CA TRP A 293 13.71 8.35 3.51
C TRP A 293 12.99 7.98 4.80
N ILE A 294 11.69 8.27 4.87
CA ILE A 294 10.83 7.93 6.01
C ILE A 294 9.97 6.74 5.61
N THR A 295 10.12 5.60 6.32
CA THR A 295 9.51 4.34 5.90
C THR A 295 9.12 3.42 7.07
N GLY A 296 8.36 2.38 6.77
CA GLY A 296 8.07 1.23 7.63
C GLY A 296 6.65 1.12 8.15
N SER A 297 5.84 2.18 8.11
CA SER A 297 4.44 2.07 8.56
C SER A 297 3.58 3.25 8.11
N PHE A 298 2.33 2.98 7.74
CA PHE A 298 1.32 4.03 7.63
C PHE A 298 1.11 4.79 8.94
N PHE A 299 1.19 4.10 10.08
CA PHE A 299 1.04 4.74 11.40
C PHE A 299 2.17 5.72 11.69
N LEU A 300 3.39 5.43 11.22
CA LEU A 300 4.49 6.39 11.32
C LEU A 300 4.17 7.64 10.51
N LEU A 301 3.76 7.48 9.25
CA LEU A 301 3.45 8.63 8.39
C LEU A 301 2.21 9.41 8.84
N SER A 302 1.31 8.81 9.62
CA SER A 302 0.18 9.53 10.20
C SER A 302 0.57 10.56 11.27
N ASP A 303 1.78 10.44 11.82
CA ASP A 303 2.36 11.39 12.78
C ASP A 303 3.12 12.55 12.11
N LEU A 304 3.13 12.60 10.76
CA LEU A 304 3.72 13.73 10.05
C LEU A 304 3.04 15.04 10.47
N PRO A 305 3.83 16.10 10.70
CA PRO A 305 3.24 17.43 10.87
C PRO A 305 2.43 17.77 9.62
N SER A 306 1.29 18.43 9.79
CA SER A 306 0.48 18.91 8.65
C SER A 306 1.40 19.52 7.61
N PRO A 307 1.26 19.17 6.31
CA PRO A 307 2.17 19.67 5.30
C PRO A 307 2.22 21.18 5.41
N LYS A 308 3.43 21.74 5.56
CA LYS A 308 3.62 23.19 5.44
C LYS A 308 3.02 23.55 4.09
N LYS A 309 1.88 24.25 4.10
CA LYS A 309 1.30 24.79 2.87
C LYS A 309 2.39 25.67 2.27
N ILE A 310 3.07 25.15 1.28
CA ILE A 310 3.90 25.96 0.40
C ILE A 310 2.88 26.71 -0.46
N PHE A 311 2.67 27.97 -0.10
CA PHE A 311 1.87 28.91 -0.88
C PHE A 311 2.60 29.26 -2.18
#